data_65594484b7adbdcfb76f1a6eca2a79d7
#
_entry.id   65594484b7adbdcfb76f1a6eca2a79d7
#
_cell.length_a   1.000
_cell.length_b   1.000
_cell.length_c   1.000
_cell.angle_alpha   90.00
_cell.angle_beta   90.00
_cell.angle_gamma   90.00
#
_symmetry.space_group_name_H-M   'P 1'
#
loop_
_entity.id
_entity.type
_entity.pdbx_description
1 polymer ?
#
loop_
_entity_poly.entity_id
_entity_poly.type
_entity_poly.pdbx_seq_one_letter_code
_entity_poly.pdbx_strand_id
1 'polypeptide(L)' 'MLFKEAITLRILELCNKYNYTPNKLAELSAIAPSTLRALLANDVDNPSSTIIFKICKTLKIELKDFYDSPLFDMEKLEY' A
#
# COMPACT_ATOMS: atom_id res chain seq x y z
N MET A 1 -14.30 8.13 0.78
CA MET A 1 -13.04 7.70 0.10
C MET A 1 -13.15 6.25 -0.32
N LEU A 2 -12.71 5.93 -1.51
CA LEU A 2 -12.67 4.53 -1.96
C LEU A 2 -11.59 3.77 -1.21
N PHE A 3 -11.85 2.49 -0.94
CA PHE A 3 -10.87 1.65 -0.24
C PHE A 3 -9.53 1.60 -0.99
N LYS A 4 -9.55 1.48 -2.32
CA LYS A 4 -8.30 1.46 -3.09
C LYS A 4 -7.50 2.75 -2.94
N GLU A 5 -8.16 3.88 -2.77
CA GLU A 5 -7.49 5.16 -2.53
C GLU A 5 -6.83 5.17 -1.14
N ALA A 6 -7.49 4.60 -0.14
CA ALA A 6 -6.91 4.49 1.20
C ALA A 6 -5.65 3.62 1.19
N ILE A 7 -5.69 2.51 0.45
CA ILE A 7 -4.51 1.64 0.30
C ILE A 7 -3.35 2.41 -0.35
N THR A 8 -3.64 3.14 -1.44
CA THR A 8 -2.63 3.93 -2.14
C THR A 8 -2.01 4.97 -1.20
N LEU A 9 -2.83 5.73 -0.49
CA LEU A 9 -2.34 6.75 0.43
C LEU A 9 -1.51 6.13 1.55
N ARG A 10 -1.92 4.98 2.06
CA ARG A 10 -1.16 4.30 3.12
C ARG A 10 0.21 3.87 2.64
N ILE A 11 0.30 3.32 1.42
CA ILE A 11 1.59 2.92 0.85
C ILE A 11 2.50 4.15 0.71
N LEU A 12 1.96 5.26 0.23
CA LEU A 12 2.74 6.49 0.09
C LEU A 12 3.19 7.04 1.45
N GLU A 13 2.34 6.99 2.46
CA GLU A 13 2.72 7.37 3.83
C GLU A 13 3.90 6.54 4.33
N LEU A 14 3.83 5.21 4.11
CA LEU A 14 4.87 4.31 4.58
C LEU A 14 6.17 4.50 3.80
N CYS A 15 6.08 4.75 2.50
CA CYS A 15 7.26 5.10 1.70
C CYS A 15 7.95 6.34 2.28
N ASN A 16 7.17 7.35 2.59
CA ASN A 16 7.70 8.59 3.15
C ASN A 16 8.31 8.34 4.54
N LYS A 17 7.62 7.58 5.38
CA LYS A 17 8.07 7.28 6.74
C LYS A 17 9.39 6.53 6.76
N TYR A 18 9.56 5.56 5.86
CA TYR A 18 10.74 4.69 5.82
C TYR A 18 11.77 5.10 4.78
N ASN A 19 11.58 6.25 4.13
CA ASN A 19 12.51 6.79 3.15
C ASN A 19 12.72 5.90 1.93
N TYR A 20 11.65 5.28 1.45
CA TYR A 20 11.67 4.53 0.20
C TYR A 20 10.95 5.29 -0.90
N THR A 21 11.49 5.23 -2.12
CA THR A 21 10.69 5.57 -3.30
C THR A 21 9.78 4.39 -3.61
N PRO A 22 8.63 4.61 -4.29
CA PRO A 22 7.78 3.50 -4.72
C PRO A 22 8.54 2.46 -5.56
N ASN A 23 9.41 2.89 -6.47
CA ASN A 23 10.19 1.95 -7.29
C ASN A 23 11.12 1.09 -6.43
N LYS A 24 11.77 1.68 -5.44
CA LYS A 24 12.66 0.93 -4.55
C LYS A 24 11.86 -0.04 -3.69
N LEU A 25 10.71 0.38 -3.19
CA LEU A 25 9.84 -0.50 -2.42
C LEU A 25 9.39 -1.71 -3.28
N ALA A 26 8.99 -1.47 -4.53
CA ALA A 26 8.59 -2.54 -5.44
C ALA A 26 9.75 -3.52 -5.66
N GLU A 27 10.94 -3.00 -5.94
CA GLU A 27 12.13 -3.82 -6.16
C GLU A 27 12.41 -4.73 -4.95
N LEU A 28 12.45 -4.15 -3.75
CA LEU A 28 12.76 -4.89 -2.53
C LEU A 28 11.64 -5.85 -2.12
N SER A 29 10.42 -5.59 -2.56
CA SER A 29 9.24 -6.39 -2.21
C SER A 29 8.94 -7.47 -3.25
N ALA A 30 9.77 -7.60 -4.28
CA ALA A 30 9.54 -8.53 -5.40
C ALA A 30 8.17 -8.28 -6.06
N ILE A 31 7.83 -7.00 -6.23
CA ILE A 31 6.63 -6.56 -6.94
C ILE A 31 7.09 -5.93 -8.24
N ALA A 32 6.48 -6.30 -9.36
CA ALA A 32 6.81 -5.65 -10.64
C ALA A 32 6.54 -4.14 -10.52
N PRO A 33 7.48 -3.28 -10.93
CA PRO A 33 7.27 -1.83 -10.83
C PRO A 33 6.00 -1.35 -11.53
N SER A 34 5.64 -1.96 -12.67
CA SER A 34 4.41 -1.62 -13.38
C SER A 34 3.17 -1.95 -12.57
N THR A 35 3.21 -3.05 -11.81
CA THR A 35 2.10 -3.46 -10.94
C THR A 35 1.91 -2.44 -9.81
N LEU A 36 2.98 -2.02 -9.16
CA LEU A 36 2.87 -1.03 -8.10
C LEU A 36 2.45 0.33 -8.65
N ARG A 37 2.95 0.74 -9.82
CA ARG A 37 2.53 1.99 -10.45
C ARG A 37 1.04 2.00 -10.75
N ALA A 38 0.50 0.89 -11.27
CA ALA A 38 -0.93 0.77 -11.55
C ALA A 38 -1.75 0.90 -10.27
N LEU A 39 -1.29 0.26 -9.19
CA LEU A 39 -1.95 0.33 -7.90
C LEU A 39 -1.96 1.77 -7.38
N LEU A 40 -0.82 2.46 -7.44
CA LEU A 40 -0.70 3.83 -6.94
C LEU A 40 -1.44 4.85 -7.82
N ALA A 41 -1.71 4.50 -9.07
CA ALA A 41 -2.55 5.32 -9.96
C ALA A 41 -4.04 5.04 -9.78
N ASN A 42 -4.40 4.19 -8.82
CA ASN A 42 -5.79 3.77 -8.57
C ASN A 42 -6.43 3.04 -9.76
N ASP A 43 -5.61 2.39 -10.58
CA ASP A 43 -6.08 1.61 -11.73
C ASP A 43 -6.41 0.16 -11.36
N VAL A 44 -6.23 -0.21 -10.10
CA VAL A 44 -6.50 -1.56 -9.59
C VAL A 44 -7.64 -1.46 -8.60
N ASP A 45 -8.78 -2.06 -8.93
CA ASP A 45 -9.98 -1.99 -8.06
C ASP A 45 -9.84 -2.82 -6.80
N ASN A 46 -9.12 -3.94 -6.87
CA ASN A 46 -8.95 -4.86 -5.75
C ASN A 46 -7.46 -5.09 -5.49
N PRO A 47 -6.81 -4.20 -4.72
CA PRO A 47 -5.41 -4.41 -4.37
C PRO A 47 -5.22 -5.76 -3.69
N SER A 48 -4.25 -6.53 -4.16
CA SER A 48 -3.99 -7.87 -3.65
C SER A 48 -3.45 -7.84 -2.22
N SER A 49 -3.99 -8.69 -1.36
CA SER A 49 -3.44 -8.84 -0.01
C SER A 49 -2.01 -9.37 -0.04
N THR A 50 -1.64 -10.12 -1.09
CA THR A 50 -0.25 -10.58 -1.26
C THR A 50 0.70 -9.40 -1.45
N ILE A 51 0.29 -8.38 -2.21
CA ILE A 51 1.10 -7.17 -2.38
C ILE A 51 1.33 -6.50 -1.03
N ILE A 52 0.28 -6.35 -0.24
CA ILE A 52 0.37 -5.74 1.10
C ILE A 52 1.28 -6.56 2.00
N PHE A 53 1.16 -7.89 1.97
CA PHE A 53 2.03 -8.77 2.72
C PHE A 53 3.50 -8.57 2.34
N LYS A 54 3.81 -8.49 1.04
CA LYS A 54 5.17 -8.28 0.56
C LYS A 54 5.75 -6.95 1.04
N ILE A 55 4.94 -5.89 1.00
CA ILE A 55 5.35 -4.57 1.48
C ILE A 55 5.67 -4.62 2.97
N CYS A 56 4.81 -5.24 3.75
CA CYS A 56 5.02 -5.37 5.19
C CYS A 56 6.30 -6.15 5.51
N LYS A 57 6.59 -7.20 4.74
CA LYS A 57 7.84 -7.96 4.90
C LYS A 57 9.06 -7.07 4.66
N THR A 58 9.02 -6.27 3.60
CA THR A 58 10.12 -5.35 3.28
C THR A 58 10.33 -4.32 4.38
N LEU A 59 9.25 -3.75 4.89
CA LEU A 59 9.30 -2.71 5.91
C LEU A 59 9.49 -3.27 7.32
N LYS A 60 9.42 -4.59 7.48
CA LYS A 60 9.54 -5.27 8.78
C LYS A 60 8.47 -4.81 9.77
N ILE A 61 7.25 -4.68 9.28
CA ILE A 61 6.08 -4.35 10.09
C ILE A 61 5.07 -5.49 10.00
N GLU A 62 4.15 -5.52 10.97
CA GLU A 62 3.05 -6.49 10.97
C GLU A 62 1.92 -5.99 10.04
N LEU A 63 1.07 -6.92 9.59
CA LEU A 63 -0.09 -6.54 8.78
C LEU A 63 -1.00 -5.57 9.54
N LYS A 64 -1.16 -5.76 10.84
CA LYS A 64 -1.96 -4.85 11.66
C LYS A 64 -1.40 -3.44 11.65
N ASP A 65 -0.08 -3.30 11.57
CA ASP A 65 0.57 -1.98 11.53
C ASP A 65 0.26 -1.26 10.22
N PHE A 66 0.16 -2.01 9.11
CA PHE A 66 -0.22 -1.43 7.83
C PHE A 66 -1.60 -0.76 7.92
N TYR A 67 -2.55 -1.45 8.56
CA TYR A 67 -3.92 -0.97 8.65
C TYR A 67 -4.18 -0.07 9.86
N ASP A 68 -3.18 0.18 10.68
CA ASP A 68 -3.30 1.06 11.84
C ASP A 68 -3.13 2.52 11.41
N SER A 69 -4.20 3.06 10.83
CA SER A 69 -4.21 4.41 10.27
C SER A 69 -5.66 4.91 10.24
N PRO A 70 -5.88 6.22 10.48
CA PRO A 70 -7.22 6.81 10.33
C PRO A 70 -7.79 6.68 8.91
N LEU A 71 -6.94 6.39 7.92
CA LEU A 71 -7.40 6.15 6.54
C LEU A 71 -8.38 4.98 6.45
N PHE A 72 -8.32 4.03 7.39
CA PHE A 72 -9.12 2.81 7.35
C PHE A 72 -10.33 2.86 8.28
N ASP A 73 -10.89 4.05 8.49
CA ASP A 73 -12.14 4.22 9.20
C ASP A 73 -13.28 3.63 8.35
N MET A 74 -13.88 2.55 8.83
CA MET A 74 -14.90 1.83 8.08
C MET A 74 -16.12 2.68 7.73
N GLU A 75 -16.43 3.69 8.53
CA GLU A 75 -17.57 4.57 8.26
C GLU A 75 -17.32 5.50 7.07
N LYS A 76 -16.06 5.71 6.70
CA LYS A 76 -15.67 6.65 5.63
C LYS A 76 -15.24 5.94 4.36
N LEU A 77 -15.10 4.61 4.40
CA LEU A 77 -14.63 3.85 3.25
C LEU A 77 -15.78 3.37 2.38
N GLU A 78 -15.58 3.39 1.09
CA GLU A 78 -16.53 2.93 0.07
C GLU A 78 -15.83 1.93 -0.86
N TYR A 79 -16.63 1.17 -1.56
CA TYR A 79 -16.09 0.18 -2.52
C TYR A 79 -15.36 0.83 -3.70
#